data_6409cb0ec7208e442a8baf802a8cdd5a
#
_entry.id   6409cb0ec7208e442a8baf802a8cdd5a
#
_cell.length_a   1.000
_cell.length_b   1.000
_cell.length_c   1.000
_cell.angle_alpha   90.00
_cell.angle_beta   90.00
_cell.angle_gamma   90.00
#
_symmetry.space_group_name_H-M   'P 1'
#
loop_
_entity.id
_entity.type
_entity.pdbx_description
1 polymer ?
#
loop_
_entity_poly.entity_id
_entity_poly.type
_entity_poly.pdbx_seq_one_letter_code
_entity_poly.pdbx_strand_id
1 'polypeptide(L)'
;MGIVHVNGTVSGPKGSETVRFIVDSGAKYTLLPEKVWRKIGIEPKYEMGFSLVDGTIIKRNISECHLQLDLGAAHTPVILGEAQDEALLGVITLEILGVVINPFTREIQPMRLTLA
;
A
#
# COMPACT_ATOMS: atom_id res chain seq x y z
N MET A 1 13.26 -1.16 17.39
CA MET A 1 11.90 -1.07 16.86
C MET A 1 11.63 -2.21 15.93
N GLY A 2 10.48 -2.84 16.05
CA GLY A 2 10.12 -3.97 15.19
C GLY A 2 9.39 -3.51 13.94
N ILE A 3 9.35 -4.41 12.97
CA ILE A 3 8.58 -4.23 11.75
C ILE A 3 7.14 -4.63 12.04
N VAL A 4 6.19 -3.83 11.58
CA VAL A 4 4.76 -4.14 11.69
C VAL A 4 4.32 -4.78 10.37
N HIS A 5 3.71 -5.96 10.47
CA HIS A 5 3.13 -6.64 9.33
C HIS A 5 1.61 -6.72 9.48
N VAL A 6 0.93 -6.62 8.35
CA VAL A 6 -0.53 -6.73 8.30
C VAL A 6 -0.91 -7.51 7.06
N ASN A 7 -1.84 -8.43 7.19
CA ASN A 7 -2.41 -9.11 6.04
C ASN A 7 -3.54 -8.28 5.45
N GLY A 8 -3.55 -8.15 4.13
CA GLY A 8 -4.61 -7.48 3.42
C GLY A 8 -4.95 -8.24 2.15
N THR A 9 -6.17 -8.09 1.68
CA THR A 9 -6.61 -8.69 0.43
C THR A 9 -6.76 -7.58 -0.61
N VAL A 10 -5.99 -7.71 -1.70
CA VAL A 10 -6.07 -6.79 -2.84
C VAL A 10 -6.87 -7.45 -3.95
N SER A 11 -7.68 -6.66 -4.64
CA SER A 11 -8.55 -7.17 -5.70
C SER A 11 -8.51 -6.27 -6.91
N GLY A 12 -8.57 -6.89 -8.07
CA GLY A 12 -8.63 -6.22 -9.36
C GLY A 12 -9.48 -7.00 -10.35
N PRO A 13 -9.45 -6.64 -11.64
CA PRO A 13 -10.33 -7.25 -12.65
C PRO A 13 -10.19 -8.77 -12.81
N LYS A 14 -9.02 -9.33 -12.50
CA LYS A 14 -8.78 -10.77 -12.70
C LYS A 14 -8.82 -11.60 -11.42
N GLY A 15 -9.07 -10.99 -10.29
CA GLY A 15 -9.18 -11.73 -9.05
C GLY A 15 -8.61 -10.99 -7.86
N SER A 16 -8.32 -11.75 -6.81
CA SER A 16 -7.80 -11.20 -5.55
C SER A 16 -6.64 -12.04 -5.03
N GLU A 17 -5.86 -11.42 -4.15
CA GLU A 17 -4.71 -12.04 -3.53
C GLU A 17 -4.58 -11.54 -2.11
N THR A 18 -4.32 -12.44 -1.16
CA THR A 18 -3.97 -12.06 0.19
C THR A 18 -2.48 -11.80 0.26
N VAL A 19 -2.11 -10.64 0.80
CA VAL A 19 -0.74 -10.15 0.80
C VAL A 19 -0.35 -9.80 2.22
N ARG A 20 0.85 -10.18 2.62
CA ARG A 20 1.43 -9.75 3.88
C ARG A 20 2.21 -8.47 3.64
N PHE A 21 1.66 -7.37 4.12
CA PHE A 21 2.27 -6.04 3.95
C PHE A 21 3.20 -5.72 5.10
N ILE A 22 4.31 -5.05 4.77
CA ILE A 22 5.09 -4.31 5.75
C ILE A 22 4.42 -2.94 5.87
N VAL A 23 4.05 -2.54 7.08
CA VAL A 23 3.46 -1.22 7.31
C VAL A 23 4.59 -0.23 7.51
N ASP A 24 4.69 0.74 6.60
CA ASP A 24 5.80 1.67 6.57
C ASP A 24 5.29 3.12 6.57
N SER A 25 5.40 3.78 7.73
CA SER A 25 4.97 5.17 7.86
C SER A 25 5.90 6.15 7.11
N GLY A 26 7.06 5.69 6.66
CA GLY A 26 7.95 6.45 5.80
C GLY A 26 7.61 6.35 4.32
N ALA A 27 6.78 5.39 3.94
CA ALA A 27 6.32 5.23 2.57
C ALA A 27 5.00 5.95 2.37
N LYS A 28 4.90 6.79 1.35
CA LYS A 28 3.67 7.51 1.05
C LYS A 28 2.65 6.61 0.36
N TYR A 29 3.09 5.86 -0.65
CA TYR A 29 2.23 4.99 -1.44
C TYR A 29 2.39 3.53 -1.05
N THR A 30 1.30 2.80 -1.14
CA THR A 30 1.32 1.34 -1.08
C THR A 30 2.01 0.82 -2.34
N LEU A 31 2.78 -0.24 -2.19
CA LEU A 31 3.51 -0.87 -3.28
C LEU A 31 3.15 -2.35 -3.34
N LEU A 32 2.80 -2.82 -4.53
CA LEU A 32 2.54 -4.24 -4.77
C LEU A 32 3.66 -4.83 -5.62
N PRO A 33 4.25 -5.97 -5.22
CA PRO A 33 5.23 -6.64 -6.07
C PRO A 33 4.59 -7.14 -7.36
N GLU A 34 5.40 -7.31 -8.38
CA GLU A 34 4.94 -7.64 -9.73
C GLU A 34 4.01 -8.86 -9.77
N LYS A 35 4.37 -9.91 -9.08
CA LYS A 35 3.58 -11.14 -9.02
C LYS A 35 2.15 -10.88 -8.56
N VAL A 36 1.98 -9.96 -7.60
CA VAL A 36 0.66 -9.64 -7.04
C VAL A 36 -0.17 -8.82 -8.02
N TRP A 37 0.37 -7.69 -8.53
CA TRP A 37 -0.44 -6.82 -9.37
C TRP A 37 -0.75 -7.47 -10.73
N ARG A 38 0.12 -8.34 -11.23
CA ARG A 38 -0.20 -9.12 -12.45
C ARG A 38 -1.32 -10.12 -12.19
N LYS A 39 -1.29 -10.79 -11.05
CA LYS A 39 -2.30 -11.78 -10.70
C LYS A 39 -3.70 -11.17 -10.60
N ILE A 40 -3.83 -10.02 -9.97
CA ILE A 40 -5.12 -9.35 -9.84
C ILE A 40 -5.52 -8.57 -11.10
N GLY A 41 -4.61 -8.43 -12.06
CA GLY A 41 -4.92 -7.90 -13.38
C GLY A 41 -5.05 -6.39 -13.46
N ILE A 42 -4.41 -5.65 -12.56
CA ILE A 42 -4.39 -4.18 -12.68
C ILE A 42 -3.29 -3.76 -13.65
N GLU A 43 -3.50 -2.62 -14.29
CA GLU A 43 -2.61 -2.09 -15.31
C GLU A 43 -2.18 -0.68 -14.96
N PRO A 44 -1.04 -0.22 -15.52
CA PRO A 44 -0.59 1.15 -15.29
C PRO A 44 -1.64 2.18 -15.74
N LYS A 45 -1.89 3.17 -14.90
CA LYS A 45 -2.79 4.28 -15.22
C LYS A 45 -2.03 5.56 -15.50
N TYR A 46 -0.96 5.82 -14.74
CA TYR A 46 -0.11 6.97 -14.95
C TYR A 46 1.25 6.71 -14.30
N GLU A 47 2.21 7.60 -14.60
CA GLU A 47 3.57 7.48 -14.12
C GLU A 47 3.89 8.61 -13.16
N MET A 48 4.66 8.32 -12.10
CA MET A 48 5.13 9.32 -11.17
C MET A 48 6.63 9.18 -10.95
N GLY A 49 7.29 10.31 -10.69
CA GLY A 49 8.69 10.34 -10.31
C GLY A 49 8.84 10.31 -8.80
N PHE A 50 9.82 9.54 -8.32
CA PHE A 50 10.15 9.44 -6.90
C PHE A 50 11.62 9.77 -6.71
N SER A 51 11.92 10.65 -5.75
CA SER A 51 13.30 11.00 -5.41
C SER A 51 13.86 9.99 -4.44
N LEU A 52 15.03 9.47 -4.75
CA LEU A 52 15.80 8.64 -3.82
C LEU A 52 16.63 9.54 -2.91
N VAL A 53 17.20 8.94 -1.86
CA VAL A 53 17.98 9.66 -0.86
C VAL A 53 19.19 10.37 -1.50
N ASP A 54 19.77 9.79 -2.54
CA ASP A 54 20.92 10.36 -3.24
C ASP A 54 20.56 11.43 -4.29
N GLY A 55 19.28 11.80 -4.36
CA GLY A 55 18.78 12.78 -5.33
C GLY A 55 18.39 12.22 -6.68
N THR A 56 18.62 10.95 -6.93
CA THR A 56 18.21 10.31 -8.18
C THR A 56 16.68 10.23 -8.23
N ILE A 57 16.12 10.50 -9.41
CA ILE A 57 14.69 10.38 -9.63
C ILE A 57 14.42 9.11 -10.43
N ILE A 58 13.58 8.24 -9.88
CA ILE A 58 13.11 7.06 -10.59
C ILE A 58 11.63 7.21 -10.90
N LYS A 59 11.21 6.62 -12.01
CA LYS A 59 9.80 6.64 -12.41
C LYS A 59 9.17 5.30 -12.13
N ARG A 60 7.93 5.33 -11.63
CA ARG A 60 7.15 4.13 -11.36
C ARG A 60 5.74 4.32 -11.88
N ASN A 61 5.16 3.24 -12.35
CA ASN A 61 3.76 3.23 -12.75
C ASN A 61 2.86 3.14 -11.53
N ILE A 62 1.78 3.90 -11.57
CA ILE A 62 0.76 3.91 -10.54
C ILE A 62 -0.51 3.32 -11.12
N SER A 63 -1.17 2.51 -10.33
CA SER A 63 -2.49 1.98 -10.64
C SER A 63 -3.38 2.16 -9.41
N GLU A 64 -4.48 1.44 -9.37
CA GLU A 64 -5.32 1.40 -8.18
C GLU A 64 -5.95 0.02 -8.04
N CYS A 65 -6.27 -0.35 -6.82
CA CYS A 65 -6.94 -1.59 -6.54
C CYS A 65 -7.86 -1.43 -5.33
N HIS A 66 -8.74 -2.39 -5.14
CA HIS A 66 -9.49 -2.51 -3.89
C HIS A 66 -8.59 -3.20 -2.88
N LEU A 67 -8.50 -2.65 -1.67
CA LEU A 67 -7.69 -3.22 -0.59
C LEU A 67 -8.55 -3.36 0.65
N GLN A 68 -8.54 -4.54 1.24
CA GLN A 68 -9.30 -4.86 2.44
C GLN A 68 -8.37 -5.31 3.55
N LEU A 69 -8.49 -4.63 4.70
CA LEU A 69 -7.90 -5.03 5.98
C LEU A 69 -9.03 -5.41 6.92
N ASP A 70 -8.70 -5.96 8.09
CA ASP A 70 -9.70 -6.26 9.12
C ASP A 70 -10.46 -4.99 9.54
N LEU A 71 -9.79 -3.85 9.55
CA LEU A 71 -10.37 -2.59 10.03
C LEU A 71 -11.13 -1.80 8.97
N GLY A 72 -11.09 -2.22 7.70
CA GLY A 72 -11.81 -1.51 6.66
C GLY A 72 -11.32 -1.85 5.26
N ALA A 73 -12.04 -1.34 4.27
CA ALA A 73 -11.74 -1.60 2.87
C ALA A 73 -12.01 -0.35 2.04
N ALA A 74 -11.21 -0.15 1.01
CA ALA A 74 -11.36 0.99 0.10
C ALA A 74 -10.55 0.77 -1.17
N HIS A 75 -10.83 1.56 -2.20
CA HIS A 75 -9.94 1.67 -3.34
C HIS A 75 -8.78 2.59 -2.97
N THR A 76 -7.60 2.25 -3.42
CA THR A 76 -6.38 2.99 -3.10
C THR A 76 -5.41 2.98 -4.27
N PRO A 77 -4.66 4.08 -4.47
CA PRO A 77 -3.58 4.06 -5.44
C PRO A 77 -2.46 3.13 -4.95
N VAL A 78 -1.81 2.48 -5.89
CA VAL A 78 -0.70 1.57 -5.60
C VAL A 78 0.40 1.76 -6.64
N ILE A 79 1.66 1.67 -6.19
CA ILE A 79 2.81 1.58 -7.08
C ILE A 79 2.89 0.15 -7.61
N LEU A 80 3.06 0.00 -8.91
CA LEU A 80 3.33 -1.29 -9.54
C LEU A 80 4.82 -1.59 -9.39
N GLY A 81 5.15 -2.43 -8.43
CA GLY A 81 6.53 -2.77 -8.10
C GLY A 81 7.14 -3.81 -9.02
N GLU A 82 8.40 -4.07 -8.80
CA GLU A 82 9.17 -5.06 -9.53
C GLU A 82 9.11 -6.43 -8.86
N ALA A 83 9.72 -7.43 -9.49
CA ALA A 83 9.61 -8.82 -9.03
C ALA A 83 10.16 -9.04 -7.62
N GLN A 84 11.25 -8.36 -7.27
CA GLN A 84 11.90 -8.51 -5.97
C GLN A 84 11.41 -7.53 -4.91
N ASP A 85 10.50 -6.66 -5.25
CA ASP A 85 9.97 -5.70 -4.28
C ASP A 85 9.08 -6.39 -3.24
N GLU A 86 9.10 -5.87 -2.03
CA GLU A 86 8.20 -6.33 -0.98
C GLU A 86 6.94 -5.51 -0.98
N ALA A 87 5.84 -6.10 -0.51
CA ALA A 87 4.58 -5.39 -0.39
C ALA A 87 4.67 -4.40 0.78
N LEU A 88 4.43 -3.13 0.49
CA LEU A 88 4.45 -2.05 1.48
C LEU A 88 3.07 -1.41 1.58
N LEU A 89 2.63 -1.18 2.81
CA LEU A 89 1.39 -0.45 3.07
C LEU A 89 1.76 0.98 3.43
N GLY A 90 1.41 1.92 2.57
CA GLY A 90 1.81 3.31 2.70
C GLY A 90 0.81 4.19 3.43
N VAL A 91 1.25 5.41 3.77
CA VAL A 91 0.47 6.35 4.56
C VAL A 91 -0.83 6.76 3.88
N ILE A 92 -0.82 6.97 2.57
CA ILE A 92 -2.04 7.36 1.85
C ILE A 92 -3.13 6.31 2.02
N THR A 93 -2.77 5.03 1.88
CA THR A 93 -3.73 3.95 2.08
C THR A 93 -4.24 3.90 3.51
N LEU A 94 -3.35 4.06 4.50
CA LEU A 94 -3.76 4.09 5.90
C LEU A 94 -4.75 5.23 6.16
N GLU A 95 -4.49 6.41 5.61
CA GLU A 95 -5.39 7.55 5.76
C GLU A 95 -6.75 7.32 5.09
N ILE A 96 -6.75 6.75 3.88
CA ILE A 96 -7.99 6.42 3.18
C ILE A 96 -8.83 5.44 4.01
N LEU A 97 -8.19 4.46 4.63
CA LEU A 97 -8.87 3.48 5.47
C LEU A 97 -9.21 4.00 6.85
N GLY A 98 -8.72 5.18 7.23
CA GLY A 98 -8.96 5.76 8.53
C GLY A 98 -8.27 5.01 9.66
N VAL A 99 -7.06 4.51 9.43
CA VAL A 99 -6.29 3.76 10.42
C VAL A 99 -4.90 4.38 10.62
N VAL A 100 -4.34 4.14 11.79
CA VAL A 100 -2.98 4.57 12.14
C VAL A 100 -2.23 3.40 12.76
N ILE A 101 -0.89 3.49 12.74
CA ILE A 101 -0.04 2.54 13.44
C ILE A 101 0.09 3.00 14.89
N ASN A 102 -0.15 2.09 15.83
CA ASN A 102 0.18 2.33 17.22
C ASN A 102 1.63 1.87 17.44
N PRO A 103 2.58 2.80 17.70
CA PRO A 103 3.97 2.42 17.82
C PRO A 103 4.29 1.57 19.04
N PHE A 104 3.44 1.59 20.05
CA PHE A 104 3.65 0.84 21.29
C PHE A 104 3.18 -0.61 21.16
N THR A 105 2.01 -0.83 20.57
CA THR A 105 1.47 -2.18 20.39
C THR A 105 1.89 -2.82 19.08
N ARG A 106 2.40 -2.03 18.14
CA ARG A 106 2.76 -2.45 16.77
C ARG A 106 1.57 -2.98 16.00
N GLU A 107 0.41 -2.41 16.27
CA GLU A 107 -0.84 -2.78 15.59
C GLU A 107 -1.42 -1.57 14.90
N ILE A 108 -2.19 -1.82 13.86
CA ILE A 108 -3.01 -0.77 13.27
C ILE A 108 -4.30 -0.66 14.05
N GLN A 109 -4.80 0.55 14.16
CA GLN A 109 -6.04 0.83 14.91
C GLN A 109 -6.81 1.95 14.21
N PRO A 110 -8.12 2.06 14.50
CA PRO A 110 -8.91 3.14 13.92
C PRO A 110 -8.35 4.51 14.28
N MET A 111 -8.32 5.40 13.29
CA MET A 111 -7.95 6.79 13.47
C MET A 111 -9.16 7.56 13.99
N ARG A 112 -8.92 8.51 14.88
CA ARG A 112 -9.98 9.42 15.29
C ARG A 112 -10.16 10.48 14.20
N LEU A 113 -11.32 10.44 13.54
CA LEU A 113 -11.63 11.36 12.46
C LEU A 113 -12.53 12.49 12.96
N THR A 114 -12.27 13.69 12.48
CA THR A 114 -13.12 14.85 12.74
C THR A 114 -13.54 15.48 11.42
N LEU A 115 -14.76 16.02 11.41
CA LEU A 115 -15.23 16.82 10.28
C LEU A 115 -14.93 18.28 10.60
N ALA A 116 -14.09 18.88 9.78
CA ALA A 116 -13.66 20.26 9.93
C ALA A 116 -13.00 20.52 11.28
#